data_060f58efe5a8af7c3cfa2c935ae5124e
#
_entry.id   060f58efe5a8af7c3cfa2c935ae5124e
#
_cell.length_a   1.000
_cell.length_b   1.000
_cell.length_c   1.000
_cell.angle_alpha   90.00
_cell.angle_beta   90.00
_cell.angle_gamma   90.00
#
_symmetry.space_group_name_H-M   'P 1'
#
loop_
_entity.id
_entity.type
_entity.pdbx_description
1 polymer ?
#
loop_
_entity_poly.entity_id
_entity_poly.type
_entity_poly.pdbx_seq_one_letter_code
_entity_poly.pdbx_strand_id
1 'polypeptide(L)'
;VGVLADMQIYGIRIDRKQLNEFSEMLDGRINELVNEIYRLAGEEFNINSPKQLGVILFEKLGLTAVKKTKTGYSTNADVLEKLKGKHPIIEEIMEYRQLAKLKSTYCDGLSAVINSKTGRIHSQFKQTVTVTGRISSTEPNMQNIPVRTSLGRELRKMFIAENEDYVLVDADYSQIELRVLAHIADDKTMIKAFCNNEDIHAVTASQVLG
;
A
#
# COMPACT_ATOMS: atom_id res chain seq x y z
N VAL A 1 13.02 13.61 -19.93
CA VAL A 1 12.21 12.76 -20.85
C VAL A 1 12.98 11.48 -21.19
N GLY A 2 14.24 11.57 -21.72
CA GLY A 2 15.04 10.42 -22.16
C GLY A 2 15.18 9.34 -21.08
N VAL A 3 15.64 9.68 -19.89
CA VAL A 3 15.80 8.74 -18.77
C VAL A 3 14.52 7.97 -18.46
N LEU A 4 13.35 8.62 -18.41
CA LEU A 4 12.08 7.93 -18.14
C LEU A 4 11.67 7.01 -19.30
N ALA A 5 11.97 7.40 -20.54
CA ALA A 5 11.74 6.52 -21.69
C ALA A 5 12.61 5.25 -21.61
N ASP A 6 13.89 5.40 -21.27
CA ASP A 6 14.80 4.27 -21.08
C ASP A 6 14.32 3.36 -19.93
N MET A 7 13.88 3.95 -18.82
CA MET A 7 13.29 3.19 -17.70
C MET A 7 12.04 2.40 -18.13
N GLN A 8 11.15 2.98 -18.92
CA GLN A 8 9.96 2.31 -19.43
C GLN A 8 10.32 1.16 -20.40
N ILE A 9 11.28 1.40 -21.27
CA ILE A 9 11.74 0.39 -22.24
C ILE A 9 12.45 -0.75 -21.54
N TYR A 10 13.30 -0.45 -20.57
CA TYR A 10 14.04 -1.47 -19.82
C TYR A 10 13.12 -2.27 -18.89
N GLY A 11 12.23 -1.60 -18.17
CA GLY A 11 11.33 -2.22 -17.20
C GLY A 11 12.04 -2.82 -15.99
N ILE A 12 11.31 -3.53 -15.14
CA ILE A 12 11.84 -4.21 -13.97
C ILE A 12 11.44 -5.70 -13.98
N ARG A 13 12.36 -6.56 -13.59
CA ARG A 13 12.13 -8.00 -13.50
C ARG A 13 11.44 -8.35 -12.18
N ILE A 14 10.51 -9.32 -12.26
CA ILE A 14 9.84 -9.89 -11.09
C ILE A 14 9.97 -11.41 -11.12
N ASP A 15 10.19 -12.03 -9.97
CA ASP A 15 10.19 -13.48 -9.81
C ASP A 15 8.75 -14.00 -9.83
N ARG A 16 8.35 -14.56 -10.99
CA ARG A 16 7.00 -15.12 -11.19
C ARG A 16 6.70 -16.28 -10.25
N LYS A 17 7.70 -17.09 -9.93
CA LYS A 17 7.50 -18.26 -9.08
C LYS A 17 7.16 -17.79 -7.67
N GLN A 18 7.97 -16.91 -7.10
CA GLN A 18 7.70 -16.33 -5.79
C GLN A 18 6.37 -15.56 -5.74
N LEU A 19 6.03 -14.84 -6.82
CA LEU A 19 4.74 -14.12 -6.90
C LEU A 19 3.55 -15.09 -6.87
N ASN A 20 3.63 -16.22 -7.56
CA ASN A 20 2.59 -17.24 -7.56
C ASN A 20 2.47 -17.93 -6.18
N GLU A 21 3.59 -18.34 -5.60
CA GLU A 21 3.64 -18.96 -4.26
C GLU A 21 3.05 -18.01 -3.19
N PHE A 22 3.35 -16.73 -3.29
CA PHE A 22 2.79 -15.71 -2.41
C PHE A 22 1.28 -15.52 -2.64
N SER A 23 0.82 -15.53 -3.89
CA SER A 23 -0.60 -15.48 -4.24
C SER A 23 -1.37 -16.68 -3.66
N GLU A 24 -0.83 -17.88 -3.77
CA GLU A 24 -1.43 -19.10 -3.21
C GLU A 24 -1.50 -19.07 -1.68
N MET A 25 -0.45 -18.57 -1.03
CA MET A 25 -0.43 -18.37 0.42
C MET A 25 -1.52 -17.39 0.86
N LEU A 26 -1.68 -16.27 0.13
CA LEU A 26 -2.75 -15.30 0.40
C LEU A 26 -4.15 -15.90 0.19
N ASP A 27 -4.35 -16.70 -0.87
CA ASP A 27 -5.61 -17.40 -1.12
C ASP A 27 -5.99 -18.35 0.01
N GLY A 28 -5.02 -19.12 0.51
CA GLY A 28 -5.24 -19.99 1.66
C GLY A 28 -5.78 -19.20 2.86
N ARG A 29 -5.09 -18.12 3.24
CA ARG A 29 -5.49 -17.29 4.38
C ARG A 29 -6.82 -16.55 4.15
N ILE A 30 -7.07 -16.04 2.94
CA ILE A 30 -8.34 -15.41 2.56
C ILE A 30 -9.50 -16.40 2.72
N ASN A 31 -9.35 -17.64 2.29
CA ASN A 31 -10.38 -18.66 2.43
C ASN A 31 -10.67 -19.01 3.90
N GLU A 32 -9.65 -19.10 4.75
CA GLU A 32 -9.84 -19.26 6.20
C GLU A 32 -10.66 -18.10 6.78
N LEU A 33 -10.31 -16.85 6.43
CA LEU A 33 -11.01 -15.66 6.88
C LEU A 33 -12.46 -15.62 6.41
N VAL A 34 -12.73 -16.00 5.17
CA VAL A 34 -14.10 -16.08 4.64
C VAL A 34 -14.94 -17.05 5.43
N ASN A 35 -14.42 -18.24 5.71
CA ASN A 35 -15.13 -19.25 6.50
C ASN A 35 -15.40 -18.76 7.93
N GLU A 36 -14.42 -18.12 8.55
CA GLU A 36 -14.58 -17.58 9.91
C GLU A 36 -15.55 -16.40 9.95
N ILE A 37 -15.53 -15.50 8.95
CA ILE A 37 -16.49 -14.40 8.83
C ILE A 37 -17.92 -14.95 8.68
N TYR A 38 -18.14 -15.99 7.86
CA TYR A 38 -19.45 -16.60 7.69
C TYR A 38 -19.90 -17.30 8.97
N ARG A 39 -19.01 -17.99 9.66
CA ARG A 39 -19.30 -18.60 10.95
C ARG A 39 -19.74 -17.57 11.99
N LEU A 40 -19.04 -16.45 12.08
CA LEU A 40 -19.34 -15.35 13.01
C LEU A 40 -20.62 -14.58 12.64
N ALA A 41 -20.91 -14.46 11.35
CA ALA A 41 -22.14 -13.83 10.83
C ALA A 41 -23.38 -14.74 10.97
N GLY A 42 -23.18 -16.07 11.06
CA GLY A 42 -24.24 -17.06 11.05
C GLY A 42 -24.85 -17.33 9.68
N GLU A 43 -24.30 -16.74 8.61
CA GLU A 43 -24.72 -16.95 7.22
C GLU A 43 -23.64 -16.54 6.21
N GLU A 44 -23.75 -17.04 4.98
CA GLU A 44 -22.96 -16.59 3.84
C GLU A 44 -23.51 -15.31 3.25
N PHE A 45 -22.64 -14.39 2.88
CA PHE A 45 -22.97 -13.13 2.25
C PHE A 45 -21.81 -12.59 1.43
N ASN A 46 -22.03 -11.59 0.58
CA ASN A 46 -20.93 -10.95 -0.14
C ASN A 46 -20.20 -9.94 0.78
N ILE A 47 -19.04 -10.37 1.33
CA ILE A 47 -18.18 -9.58 2.21
C ILE A 47 -17.71 -8.27 1.54
N ASN A 48 -17.57 -8.28 0.21
CA ASN A 48 -17.18 -7.12 -0.58
C ASN A 48 -18.34 -6.15 -0.87
N SER A 49 -19.58 -6.51 -0.51
CA SER A 49 -20.72 -5.63 -0.63
C SER A 49 -20.91 -4.78 0.63
N PRO A 50 -20.66 -3.45 0.59
CA PRO A 50 -20.86 -2.60 1.76
C PRO A 50 -22.29 -2.64 2.31
N LYS A 51 -23.27 -2.87 1.42
CA LYS A 51 -24.67 -2.96 1.79
C LYS A 51 -24.95 -4.23 2.60
N GLN A 52 -24.54 -5.41 2.10
CA GLN A 52 -24.74 -6.67 2.82
C GLN A 52 -23.95 -6.70 4.12
N LEU A 53 -22.70 -6.29 4.10
CA LEU A 53 -21.88 -6.19 5.29
C LEU A 53 -22.47 -5.23 6.33
N GLY A 54 -23.03 -4.10 5.90
CA GLY A 54 -23.72 -3.18 6.79
C GLY A 54 -24.92 -3.82 7.50
N VAL A 55 -25.74 -4.60 6.78
CA VAL A 55 -26.86 -5.37 7.37
C VAL A 55 -26.34 -6.36 8.40
N ILE A 56 -25.30 -7.13 8.07
CA ILE A 56 -24.70 -8.11 9.02
C ILE A 56 -24.22 -7.40 10.29
N LEU A 57 -23.41 -6.37 10.16
CA LEU A 57 -22.77 -5.73 11.32
C LEU A 57 -23.79 -4.98 12.19
N PHE A 58 -24.68 -4.19 11.59
CA PHE A 58 -25.49 -3.23 12.33
C PHE A 58 -26.91 -3.69 12.60
N GLU A 59 -27.48 -4.57 11.78
CA GLU A 59 -28.85 -5.08 12.00
C GLU A 59 -28.87 -6.46 12.64
N LYS A 60 -28.01 -7.39 12.19
CA LYS A 60 -27.99 -8.76 12.74
C LYS A 60 -27.12 -8.89 13.99
N LEU A 61 -25.88 -8.41 13.96
CA LEU A 61 -24.98 -8.46 15.11
C LEU A 61 -25.19 -7.32 16.10
N GLY A 62 -26.08 -6.35 15.78
CA GLY A 62 -26.47 -5.27 16.69
C GLY A 62 -25.36 -4.29 17.07
N LEU A 63 -24.29 -4.20 16.26
CA LEU A 63 -23.21 -3.24 16.52
C LEU A 63 -23.73 -1.81 16.33
N THR A 64 -23.22 -0.88 17.14
CA THR A 64 -23.60 0.54 17.03
C THR A 64 -23.07 1.15 15.74
N ALA A 65 -23.96 1.63 14.87
CA ALA A 65 -23.58 2.27 13.62
C ALA A 65 -22.88 3.61 13.89
N VAL A 66 -21.62 3.70 13.48
CA VAL A 66 -20.78 4.92 13.68
C VAL A 66 -21.13 6.01 12.67
N LYS A 67 -21.48 5.61 11.42
CA LYS A 67 -21.76 6.55 10.34
C LYS A 67 -22.76 5.94 9.35
N LYS A 68 -23.77 6.73 8.97
CA LYS A 68 -24.69 6.42 7.87
C LYS A 68 -24.29 7.18 6.61
N THR A 69 -24.54 6.59 5.46
CA THR A 69 -24.43 7.21 4.14
C THR A 69 -25.80 7.39 3.52
N LYS A 70 -25.91 8.08 2.39
CA LYS A 70 -27.16 8.21 1.66
C LYS A 70 -27.78 6.85 1.22
N THR A 71 -26.93 5.83 1.09
CA THR A 71 -27.30 4.49 0.59
C THR A 71 -27.28 3.40 1.66
N GLY A 72 -27.11 3.74 2.94
CA GLY A 72 -27.08 2.78 4.04
C GLY A 72 -25.95 3.02 5.04
N TYR A 73 -25.44 1.96 5.64
CA TYR A 73 -24.35 2.02 6.61
C TYR A 73 -23.00 2.16 5.95
N SER A 74 -22.12 2.98 6.53
CA SER A 74 -20.71 3.00 6.13
C SER A 74 -19.96 1.83 6.78
N THR A 75 -19.19 1.10 5.96
CA THR A 75 -18.29 0.02 6.42
C THR A 75 -16.84 0.28 5.98
N ASN A 76 -16.46 1.56 5.85
CA ASN A 76 -15.09 1.93 5.47
C ASN A 76 -14.09 1.61 6.60
N ALA A 77 -12.80 1.75 6.30
CA ALA A 77 -11.72 1.44 7.24
C ALA A 77 -11.86 2.20 8.58
N ASP A 78 -12.20 3.50 8.53
CA ASP A 78 -12.35 4.33 9.74
C ASP A 78 -13.50 3.86 10.64
N VAL A 79 -14.58 3.34 10.04
CA VAL A 79 -15.71 2.80 10.78
C VAL A 79 -15.34 1.47 11.41
N LEU A 80 -14.67 0.58 10.67
CA LEU A 80 -14.23 -0.72 11.20
C LEU A 80 -13.20 -0.54 12.31
N GLU A 81 -12.26 0.40 12.18
CA GLU A 81 -11.27 0.68 13.23
C GLU A 81 -11.94 1.13 14.55
N LYS A 82 -13.01 1.94 14.47
CA LYS A 82 -13.80 2.35 15.66
C LYS A 82 -14.62 1.21 16.28
N LEU A 83 -14.89 0.16 15.51
CA LEU A 83 -15.60 -1.03 15.98
C LEU A 83 -14.66 -2.13 16.49
N LYS A 84 -13.36 -1.95 16.37
CA LYS A 84 -12.35 -2.89 16.82
C LYS A 84 -12.53 -3.25 18.31
N GLY A 85 -12.41 -4.54 18.62
CA GLY A 85 -12.66 -5.08 19.96
C GLY A 85 -14.15 -5.14 20.37
N LYS A 86 -15.09 -4.73 19.50
CA LYS A 86 -16.53 -4.84 19.81
C LYS A 86 -17.12 -6.18 19.41
N HIS A 87 -16.58 -6.82 18.39
CA HIS A 87 -16.98 -8.15 17.94
C HIS A 87 -15.84 -8.76 17.10
N PRO A 88 -15.51 -10.06 17.26
CA PRO A 88 -14.39 -10.71 16.58
C PRO A 88 -14.46 -10.61 15.05
N ILE A 89 -15.65 -10.56 14.47
CA ILE A 89 -15.84 -10.42 13.02
C ILE A 89 -15.15 -9.18 12.43
N ILE A 90 -14.93 -8.14 13.23
CA ILE A 90 -14.35 -6.87 12.75
C ILE A 90 -12.90 -7.05 12.35
N GLU A 91 -12.11 -7.72 13.20
CA GLU A 91 -10.71 -8.01 12.95
C GLU A 91 -10.57 -8.91 11.72
N GLU A 92 -11.41 -9.95 11.60
CA GLU A 92 -11.41 -10.86 10.45
C GLU A 92 -11.74 -10.12 9.13
N ILE A 93 -12.73 -9.22 9.14
CA ILE A 93 -13.08 -8.41 7.96
C ILE A 93 -11.96 -7.43 7.60
N MET A 94 -11.30 -6.84 8.58
CA MET A 94 -10.19 -5.92 8.33
C MET A 94 -9.01 -6.65 7.71
N GLU A 95 -8.63 -7.81 8.24
CA GLU A 95 -7.59 -8.66 7.67
C GLU A 95 -7.96 -9.14 6.28
N TYR A 96 -9.18 -9.67 6.09
CA TYR A 96 -9.70 -10.09 4.79
C TYR A 96 -9.54 -8.98 3.73
N ARG A 97 -9.98 -7.77 4.03
CA ARG A 97 -9.90 -6.64 3.09
C ARG A 97 -8.45 -6.26 2.76
N GLN A 98 -7.58 -6.31 3.76
CA GLN A 98 -6.15 -6.04 3.54
C GLN A 98 -5.53 -7.08 2.60
N LEU A 99 -5.76 -8.37 2.85
CA LEU A 99 -5.20 -9.46 2.05
C LEU A 99 -5.81 -9.51 0.65
N ALA A 100 -7.14 -9.39 0.54
CA ALA A 100 -7.84 -9.37 -0.74
C ALA A 100 -7.37 -8.20 -1.63
N LYS A 101 -7.18 -7.02 -1.05
CA LYS A 101 -6.62 -5.87 -1.78
C LYS A 101 -5.17 -6.11 -2.20
N LEU A 102 -4.35 -6.67 -1.31
CA LEU A 102 -2.95 -6.97 -1.60
C LEU A 102 -2.86 -7.97 -2.76
N LYS A 103 -3.63 -9.06 -2.69
CA LYS A 103 -3.67 -10.07 -3.74
C LYS A 103 -4.14 -9.49 -5.07
N SER A 104 -5.32 -8.89 -5.11
CA SER A 104 -5.90 -8.40 -6.37
C SER A 104 -5.05 -7.31 -7.02
N THR A 105 -4.50 -6.39 -6.24
CA THR A 105 -3.75 -5.26 -6.77
C THR A 105 -2.33 -5.65 -7.19
N TYR A 106 -1.66 -6.49 -6.38
CA TYR A 106 -0.25 -6.78 -6.61
C TYR A 106 0.00 -8.18 -7.16
N CYS A 107 -0.60 -9.25 -6.62
CA CYS A 107 -0.35 -10.57 -7.18
C CYS A 107 -1.00 -10.70 -8.57
N ASP A 108 -2.30 -10.51 -8.65
CA ASP A 108 -3.05 -10.67 -9.89
C ASP A 108 -2.72 -9.51 -10.85
N GLY A 109 -2.69 -8.28 -10.34
CA GLY A 109 -2.41 -7.08 -11.14
C GLY A 109 -1.01 -7.06 -11.74
N LEU A 110 0.04 -7.42 -10.99
CA LEU A 110 1.40 -7.49 -11.52
C LEU A 110 1.57 -8.67 -12.47
N SER A 111 1.02 -9.85 -12.12
CA SER A 111 1.09 -11.03 -12.97
C SER A 111 0.50 -10.79 -14.36
N ALA A 112 -0.62 -10.04 -14.43
CA ALA A 112 -1.30 -9.71 -15.68
C ALA A 112 -0.50 -8.78 -16.60
N VAL A 113 0.40 -7.96 -16.05
CA VAL A 113 1.16 -6.95 -16.81
C VAL A 113 2.60 -7.34 -17.09
N ILE A 114 3.03 -8.54 -16.66
CA ILE A 114 4.35 -9.06 -17.03
C ILE A 114 4.37 -9.32 -18.53
N ASN A 115 5.24 -8.61 -19.23
CA ASN A 115 5.41 -8.80 -20.68
C ASN A 115 5.97 -10.20 -20.98
N SER A 116 5.28 -10.95 -21.82
CA SER A 116 5.65 -12.34 -22.15
C SER A 116 6.97 -12.48 -22.91
N LYS A 117 7.41 -11.43 -23.61
CA LYS A 117 8.66 -11.44 -24.39
C LYS A 117 9.87 -11.07 -23.53
N THR A 118 9.71 -10.07 -22.63
CA THR A 118 10.82 -9.56 -21.81
C THR A 118 10.87 -10.19 -20.42
N GLY A 119 9.77 -10.78 -19.93
CA GLY A 119 9.63 -11.25 -18.55
C GLY A 119 9.59 -10.12 -17.51
N ARG A 120 9.41 -8.87 -17.96
CA ARG A 120 9.51 -7.65 -17.15
C ARG A 120 8.20 -6.89 -17.10
N ILE A 121 8.09 -6.04 -16.11
CA ILE A 121 7.02 -5.04 -15.97
C ILE A 121 7.53 -3.73 -16.51
N HIS A 122 6.75 -3.09 -17.40
CA HIS A 122 7.08 -1.85 -18.08
C HIS A 122 6.05 -0.77 -17.69
N SER A 123 6.22 -0.18 -16.49
CA SER A 123 5.36 0.92 -16.03
C SER A 123 5.53 2.17 -16.89
N GLN A 124 4.44 2.92 -17.03
CA GLN A 124 4.48 4.23 -17.65
C GLN A 124 4.72 5.32 -16.60
N PHE A 125 5.63 6.25 -16.86
CA PHE A 125 5.92 7.39 -16.02
C PHE A 125 5.35 8.68 -16.61
N LYS A 126 4.48 9.35 -15.83
CA LYS A 126 3.79 10.59 -16.24
C LYS A 126 4.39 11.78 -15.51
N GLN A 127 4.90 12.78 -16.25
CA GLN A 127 5.55 13.97 -15.70
C GLN A 127 4.58 15.15 -15.43
N THR A 128 3.40 15.13 -16.05
CA THR A 128 2.49 16.29 -16.11
C THR A 128 1.14 16.04 -15.42
N VAL A 129 0.99 14.95 -14.68
CA VAL A 129 -0.29 14.56 -14.05
C VAL A 129 -0.45 15.17 -12.66
N THR A 130 0.64 15.27 -11.89
CA THR A 130 0.57 15.80 -10.52
C THR A 130 0.76 17.30 -10.51
N VAL A 131 -0.01 18.01 -9.68
CA VAL A 131 0.11 19.46 -9.48
C VAL A 131 1.39 19.87 -8.74
N THR A 132 2.03 18.92 -8.08
CA THR A 132 3.25 19.11 -7.28
C THR A 132 4.54 18.97 -8.10
N GLY A 133 4.45 18.58 -9.38
CA GLY A 133 5.62 18.27 -10.20
C GLY A 133 6.25 16.89 -9.93
N ARG A 134 5.67 16.07 -9.02
CA ARG A 134 6.11 14.69 -8.82
C ARG A 134 5.77 13.83 -10.03
N ILE A 135 6.59 12.82 -10.31
CA ILE A 135 6.30 11.81 -11.33
C ILE A 135 5.22 10.88 -10.81
N SER A 136 4.25 10.52 -11.65
CA SER A 136 3.25 9.51 -11.38
C SER A 136 3.55 8.24 -12.19
N SER A 137 3.36 7.08 -11.59
CA SER A 137 3.52 5.77 -12.26
C SER A 137 2.15 5.15 -12.51
N THR A 138 1.96 4.58 -13.72
CA THR A 138 0.71 3.91 -14.12
C THR A 138 1.00 2.66 -14.94
N GLU A 139 0.09 1.72 -14.96
CA GLU A 139 0.10 0.52 -15.80
C GLU A 139 1.37 -0.35 -15.66
N PRO A 140 1.68 -0.82 -14.44
CA PRO A 140 1.00 -0.64 -13.17
C PRO A 140 1.54 0.57 -12.38
N ASN A 141 0.79 0.99 -11.33
CA ASN A 141 1.31 1.98 -10.39
C ASN A 141 2.29 1.32 -9.41
N MET A 142 3.58 1.51 -9.64
CA MET A 142 4.67 0.97 -8.83
C MET A 142 4.90 1.73 -7.52
N GLN A 143 4.37 2.95 -7.40
CA GLN A 143 4.58 3.82 -6.24
C GLN A 143 3.71 3.45 -5.03
N ASN A 144 2.67 2.63 -5.24
CA ASN A 144 1.74 2.22 -4.18
C ASN A 144 2.09 0.86 -3.56
N ILE A 145 3.21 0.25 -3.92
CA ILE A 145 3.65 -1.02 -3.31
C ILE A 145 3.88 -0.79 -1.81
N PRO A 146 3.23 -1.55 -0.91
CA PRO A 146 3.36 -1.33 0.52
C PRO A 146 4.80 -1.47 1.00
N VAL A 147 5.23 -0.58 1.89
CA VAL A 147 6.60 -0.57 2.45
C VAL A 147 6.60 -0.98 3.92
N ARG A 148 5.56 -0.56 4.66
CA ARG A 148 5.55 -0.66 6.13
C ARG A 148 5.10 -2.01 6.66
N THR A 149 4.26 -2.73 5.92
CA THR A 149 3.75 -4.04 6.35
C THR A 149 4.73 -5.17 6.04
N SER A 150 4.70 -6.24 6.84
CA SER A 150 5.52 -7.45 6.60
C SER A 150 5.24 -8.05 5.22
N LEU A 151 3.95 -8.20 4.86
CA LEU A 151 3.54 -8.72 3.54
C LEU A 151 3.99 -7.81 2.39
N GLY A 152 3.97 -6.49 2.58
CA GLY A 152 4.48 -5.56 1.58
C GLY A 152 6.00 -5.70 1.38
N ARG A 153 6.75 -5.96 2.45
CA ARG A 153 8.20 -6.25 2.35
C ARG A 153 8.47 -7.57 1.61
N GLU A 154 7.67 -8.61 1.85
CA GLU A 154 7.80 -9.87 1.09
C GLU A 154 7.52 -9.65 -0.40
N LEU A 155 6.47 -8.91 -0.75
CA LEU A 155 6.17 -8.57 -2.14
C LEU A 155 7.33 -7.81 -2.81
N ARG A 156 7.99 -6.90 -2.08
CA ARG A 156 9.13 -6.15 -2.62
C ARG A 156 10.36 -7.02 -2.93
N LYS A 157 10.59 -8.10 -2.19
CA LYS A 157 11.68 -9.06 -2.46
C LYS A 157 11.54 -9.78 -3.81
N MET A 158 10.33 -9.81 -4.36
CA MET A 158 10.07 -10.44 -5.66
C MET A 158 10.57 -9.62 -6.85
N PHE A 159 10.86 -8.32 -6.64
CA PHE A 159 11.55 -7.51 -7.64
C PHE A 159 13.03 -7.82 -7.57
N ILE A 160 13.57 -8.37 -8.66
CA ILE A 160 14.91 -8.94 -8.70
C ILE A 160 15.75 -8.28 -9.78
N ALA A 161 17.06 -8.36 -9.63
CA ALA A 161 18.00 -8.00 -10.68
C ALA A 161 17.89 -8.95 -11.87
N GLU A 162 18.51 -8.60 -13.00
CA GLU A 162 18.45 -9.40 -14.23
C GLU A 162 19.01 -10.82 -14.05
N ASN A 163 20.16 -10.91 -13.43
CA ASN A 163 20.86 -12.14 -13.11
C ASN A 163 21.90 -11.86 -12.01
N GLU A 164 22.79 -12.79 -11.73
CA GLU A 164 23.79 -12.72 -10.66
C GLU A 164 24.86 -11.64 -10.88
N ASP A 165 25.03 -11.14 -12.12
CA ASP A 165 25.98 -10.07 -12.45
C ASP A 165 25.43 -8.67 -12.16
N TYR A 166 24.14 -8.57 -11.78
CA TYR A 166 23.44 -7.31 -11.53
C TYR A 166 22.94 -7.23 -10.09
N VAL A 167 22.89 -6.02 -9.57
CA VAL A 167 22.29 -5.71 -8.28
C VAL A 167 21.25 -4.61 -8.43
N LEU A 168 20.25 -4.61 -7.56
CA LEU A 168 19.35 -3.47 -7.40
C LEU A 168 20.02 -2.46 -6.48
N VAL A 169 20.13 -1.21 -6.95
CA VAL A 169 20.64 -0.10 -6.15
C VAL A 169 19.48 0.81 -5.80
N ASP A 170 19.29 1.06 -4.53
CA ASP A 170 18.33 2.03 -4.01
C ASP A 170 19.08 3.25 -3.48
N ALA A 171 18.77 4.43 -4.02
CA ALA A 171 19.37 5.69 -3.61
C ALA A 171 18.29 6.76 -3.53
N ASP A 172 18.13 7.39 -2.37
CA ASP A 172 17.16 8.45 -2.12
C ASP A 172 17.79 9.64 -1.44
N TYR A 173 17.28 10.83 -1.74
CA TYR A 173 17.70 12.04 -1.05
C TYR A 173 17.04 12.11 0.34
N SER A 174 17.85 12.18 1.38
CA SER A 174 17.37 12.36 2.74
C SER A 174 16.67 13.72 2.92
N GLN A 175 15.35 13.69 3.11
CA GLN A 175 14.52 14.87 3.46
C GLN A 175 14.71 16.06 2.49
N ILE A 176 14.77 15.80 1.19
CA ILE A 176 15.12 16.82 0.18
C ILE A 176 14.19 18.03 0.21
N GLU A 177 12.87 17.83 0.40
CA GLU A 177 11.89 18.91 0.46
C GLU A 177 12.15 19.85 1.62
N LEU A 178 12.50 19.33 2.80
CA LEU A 178 12.86 20.15 3.97
C LEU A 178 14.20 20.86 3.81
N ARG A 179 15.16 20.25 3.11
CA ARG A 179 16.45 20.88 2.78
C ARG A 179 16.25 22.06 1.82
N VAL A 180 15.42 21.87 0.80
CA VAL A 180 15.04 22.95 -0.14
C VAL A 180 14.27 24.04 0.58
N LEU A 181 13.32 23.69 1.45
CA LEU A 181 12.59 24.66 2.26
C LEU A 181 13.52 25.47 3.15
N ALA A 182 14.44 24.84 3.87
CA ALA A 182 15.43 25.50 4.72
C ALA A 182 16.26 26.53 3.93
N HIS A 183 16.66 26.17 2.71
CA HIS A 183 17.43 27.03 1.82
C HIS A 183 16.60 28.24 1.35
N ILE A 184 15.37 28.00 0.85
CA ILE A 184 14.51 29.06 0.31
C ILE A 184 14.06 30.02 1.44
N ALA A 185 13.74 29.49 2.64
CA ALA A 185 13.34 30.29 3.79
C ALA A 185 14.53 30.95 4.50
N ASP A 186 15.75 30.64 4.14
CA ASP A 186 16.98 31.03 4.84
C ASP A 186 16.95 30.74 6.35
N ASP A 187 16.30 29.61 6.73
CA ASP A 187 16.16 29.21 8.14
C ASP A 187 17.48 28.67 8.67
N LYS A 188 18.15 29.49 9.47
CA LYS A 188 19.49 29.19 10.01
C LYS A 188 19.49 27.95 10.92
N THR A 189 18.39 27.68 11.63
CA THR A 189 18.26 26.52 12.52
C THR A 189 18.19 25.24 11.71
N MET A 190 17.32 25.20 10.71
CA MET A 190 17.18 24.06 9.82
C MET A 190 18.48 23.82 9.01
N ILE A 191 19.08 24.89 8.46
CA ILE A 191 20.32 24.81 7.71
C ILE A 191 21.43 24.21 8.59
N LYS A 192 21.59 24.70 9.82
CA LYS A 192 22.58 24.20 10.76
C LYS A 192 22.38 22.72 11.12
N ALA A 193 21.11 22.34 11.40
CA ALA A 193 20.76 20.95 11.70
C ALA A 193 21.14 20.01 10.52
N PHE A 194 20.78 20.39 9.29
CA PHE A 194 21.15 19.60 8.10
C PHE A 194 22.65 19.54 7.83
N CYS A 195 23.39 20.63 8.06
CA CYS A 195 24.86 20.63 7.92
C CYS A 195 25.52 19.71 8.96
N ASN A 196 24.94 19.59 10.13
CA ASN A 196 25.42 18.72 11.21
C ASN A 196 24.92 17.27 11.10
N ASN A 197 24.13 16.93 10.07
CA ASN A 197 23.43 15.64 9.94
C ASN A 197 22.49 15.30 11.12
N GLU A 198 21.91 16.31 11.76
CA GLU A 198 20.93 16.15 12.83
C GLU A 198 19.54 15.83 12.24
N ASP A 199 18.75 15.04 12.97
CA ASP A 199 17.36 14.80 12.59
C ASP A 199 16.52 16.05 12.90
N ILE A 200 16.04 16.72 11.84
CA ILE A 200 15.24 17.95 11.98
C ILE A 200 13.95 17.72 12.76
N HIS A 201 13.37 16.52 12.70
CA HIS A 201 12.18 16.20 13.49
C HIS A 201 12.49 16.12 14.98
N ALA A 202 13.63 15.51 15.34
CA ALA A 202 14.10 15.48 16.73
C ALA A 202 14.45 16.87 17.24
N VAL A 203 15.15 17.68 16.42
CA VAL A 203 15.48 19.09 16.75
C VAL A 203 14.20 19.90 16.98
N THR A 204 13.20 19.79 16.09
CA THR A 204 11.94 20.51 16.23
C THR A 204 11.15 20.02 17.45
N ALA A 205 11.09 18.72 17.68
CA ALA A 205 10.40 18.15 18.84
C ALA A 205 11.01 18.64 20.15
N SER A 206 12.35 18.66 20.26
CA SER A 206 13.03 19.15 21.47
C SER A 206 12.80 20.65 21.72
N GLN A 207 12.64 21.45 20.66
CA GLN A 207 12.33 22.87 20.80
C GLN A 207 10.87 23.15 21.19
N VAL A 208 9.94 22.30 20.79
CA VAL A 208 8.50 22.48 21.06
C VAL A 208 8.07 21.82 22.36
N LEU A 209 8.65 20.68 22.71
CA LEU A 209 8.25 19.86 23.86
C LEU A 209 9.15 20.08 25.10
N GLY A 210 10.30 20.68 24.94
CA GLY A 210 11.28 20.97 26.01
C GLY A 210 12.24 19.79 26.23
#